data_fa91e27d3f799d841e37a10b7fcf9e57
#
_entry.id   fa91e27d3f799d841e37a10b7fcf9e57
#
_cell.length_a   1.000
_cell.length_b   1.000
_cell.length_c   1.000
_cell.angle_alpha   90.00
_cell.angle_beta   90.00
_cell.angle_gamma   90.00
#
_symmetry.space_group_name_H-M   'P 1'
#
loop_
_entity.id
_entity.type
_entity.pdbx_description
1 polymer ?
#
loop_
_entity_poly.entity_id
_entity_poly.type
_entity_poly.pdbx_seq_one_letter_code
_entity_poly.pdbx_strand_id
1 'polypeptide(L)'
;MPSRQTILVVEDEQSIAETITYALQTEGFAPVWKTTGREALALLGEQAVALVVLDVGLPDMSGFDVCREMQKLGAPPVIFLTARSGEVDRIVGLELGADDYLAKPFSPRELTARVRAILRRANGKTAAPAAAPGGTWHHDEARCRIAYRGHDLDLTRNEYRLLVALLAAPGRVFSREQLMTAAWDDPGAALDRTVDAHVKLLRAKLREAAPEADPIVTHRGLGYSLREE
;
A
#
# COMPACT_ATOMS: atom_id res chain seq x y z
N MET A 1 -26.32 12.88 6.79
CA MET A 1 -25.52 11.80 7.37
C MET A 1 -24.34 11.57 6.46
N PRO A 2 -23.08 11.58 6.92
CA PRO A 2 -21.98 11.20 6.06
C PRO A 2 -22.23 9.77 5.55
N SER A 3 -22.10 9.58 4.23
CA SER A 3 -22.26 8.26 3.61
C SER A 3 -21.20 7.32 4.17
N ARG A 4 -21.61 6.13 4.61
CA ARG A 4 -20.64 5.11 5.07
C ARG A 4 -19.73 4.73 3.90
N GLN A 5 -18.44 4.63 4.17
CA GLN A 5 -17.48 4.21 3.15
C GLN A 5 -17.70 2.72 2.79
N THR A 6 -17.80 2.45 1.49
CA THR A 6 -17.95 1.09 0.98
C THR A 6 -16.61 0.37 0.98
N ILE A 7 -16.55 -0.80 1.62
CA ILE A 7 -15.40 -1.70 1.60
C ILE A 7 -15.79 -2.96 0.83
N LEU A 8 -15.09 -3.23 -0.25
CA LEU A 8 -15.29 -4.48 -1.00
C LEU A 8 -14.48 -5.60 -0.33
N VAL A 9 -15.15 -6.69 0.01
CA VAL A 9 -14.54 -7.91 0.53
C VAL A 9 -14.65 -8.98 -0.54
N VAL A 10 -13.51 -9.50 -1.00
CA VAL A 10 -13.45 -10.57 -2.02
C VAL A 10 -12.82 -11.79 -1.38
N GLU A 11 -13.65 -12.75 -1.03
CA GLU A 11 -13.29 -13.94 -0.26
C GLU A 11 -14.29 -15.06 -0.61
N ASP A 12 -13.82 -16.22 -1.00
CA ASP A 12 -14.67 -17.36 -1.37
C ASP A 12 -15.10 -18.18 -0.16
N GLU A 13 -14.37 -18.13 0.94
CA GLU A 13 -14.73 -18.82 2.18
C GLU A 13 -15.73 -18.00 3.00
N GLN A 14 -16.98 -18.47 3.06
CA GLN A 14 -18.09 -17.78 3.72
C GLN A 14 -17.80 -17.43 5.18
N SER A 15 -17.19 -18.31 5.96
CA SER A 15 -16.91 -18.12 7.38
C SER A 15 -15.93 -16.95 7.62
N ILE A 16 -14.95 -16.80 6.74
CA ILE A 16 -13.97 -15.69 6.78
C ILE A 16 -14.66 -14.41 6.36
N ALA A 17 -15.41 -14.44 5.25
CA ALA A 17 -16.13 -13.27 4.75
C ALA A 17 -17.14 -12.72 5.76
N GLU A 18 -17.93 -13.58 6.43
CA GLU A 18 -18.84 -13.17 7.50
C GLU A 18 -18.13 -12.52 8.67
N THR A 19 -17.00 -13.07 9.09
CA THR A 19 -16.17 -12.50 10.15
C THR A 19 -15.66 -11.11 9.78
N ILE A 20 -15.16 -10.93 8.56
CA ILE A 20 -14.67 -9.65 8.05
C ILE A 20 -15.81 -8.63 7.94
N THR A 21 -16.91 -9.01 7.31
CA THR A 21 -18.05 -8.11 7.09
C THR A 21 -18.67 -7.66 8.41
N TYR A 22 -18.83 -8.56 9.37
CA TYR A 22 -19.31 -8.20 10.71
C TYR A 22 -18.37 -7.20 11.39
N ALA A 23 -17.07 -7.44 11.36
CA ALA A 23 -16.10 -6.52 11.98
C ALA A 23 -16.12 -5.14 11.33
N LEU A 24 -16.19 -5.06 10.00
CA LEU A 24 -16.27 -3.80 9.26
C LEU A 24 -17.57 -3.05 9.54
N GLN A 25 -18.72 -3.74 9.64
CA GLN A 25 -20.00 -3.14 9.99
C GLN A 25 -19.98 -2.54 11.38
N THR A 26 -19.41 -3.25 12.36
CA THR A 26 -19.27 -2.78 13.75
C THR A 26 -18.45 -1.48 13.83
N GLU A 27 -17.50 -1.30 12.92
CA GLU A 27 -16.67 -0.11 12.80
C GLU A 27 -17.29 1.02 11.96
N GLY A 28 -18.53 0.85 11.49
CA GLY A 28 -19.29 1.86 10.78
C GLY A 28 -19.05 1.91 9.28
N PHE A 29 -18.37 0.93 8.69
CA PHE A 29 -18.21 0.77 7.25
C PHE A 29 -19.45 0.12 6.60
N ALA A 30 -19.53 0.17 5.28
CA ALA A 30 -20.52 -0.53 4.45
C ALA A 30 -19.82 -1.63 3.64
N PRO A 31 -19.61 -2.84 4.21
CA PRO A 31 -18.98 -3.92 3.46
C PRO A 31 -19.92 -4.48 2.39
N VAL A 32 -19.36 -4.77 1.22
CA VAL A 32 -19.97 -5.51 0.12
C VAL A 32 -19.11 -6.74 -0.13
N TRP A 33 -19.73 -7.92 -0.06
CA TRP A 33 -19.03 -9.19 -0.23
C TRP A 33 -19.23 -9.73 -1.63
N LYS A 34 -18.15 -10.25 -2.23
CA LYS A 34 -18.10 -11.00 -3.48
C LYS A 34 -17.23 -12.24 -3.31
N THR A 35 -17.58 -13.31 -4.01
CA THR A 35 -16.92 -14.60 -3.89
C THR A 35 -15.90 -14.87 -5.00
N THR A 36 -15.88 -14.03 -6.05
CA THR A 36 -15.03 -14.20 -7.22
C THR A 36 -14.37 -12.88 -7.64
N GLY A 37 -13.23 -12.99 -8.30
CA GLY A 37 -12.52 -11.83 -8.84
C GLY A 37 -13.32 -11.10 -9.93
N ARG A 38 -14.07 -11.84 -10.77
CA ARG A 38 -14.90 -11.25 -11.83
C ARG A 38 -16.05 -10.43 -11.26
N GLU A 39 -16.72 -10.89 -10.22
CA GLU A 39 -17.75 -10.12 -9.52
C GLU A 39 -17.18 -8.85 -8.88
N ALA A 40 -15.97 -8.94 -8.33
CA ALA A 40 -15.28 -7.80 -7.76
C ALA A 40 -14.97 -6.73 -8.81
N LEU A 41 -14.42 -7.14 -9.95
CA LEU A 41 -14.10 -6.22 -11.06
C LEU A 41 -15.37 -5.57 -11.65
N ALA A 42 -16.45 -6.34 -11.80
CA ALA A 42 -17.74 -5.81 -12.27
C ALA A 42 -18.26 -4.72 -11.31
N LEU A 43 -18.26 -4.99 -10.00
CA LEU A 43 -18.70 -4.04 -8.98
C LEU A 43 -17.89 -2.74 -9.00
N LEU A 44 -16.57 -2.83 -9.17
CA LEU A 44 -15.68 -1.67 -9.21
C LEU A 44 -15.94 -0.78 -10.42
N GLY A 45 -16.48 -1.32 -11.51
CA GLY A 45 -16.94 -0.54 -12.66
C GLY A 45 -18.27 0.17 -12.45
N GLU A 46 -19.08 -0.26 -11.46
CA GLU A 46 -20.44 0.23 -11.23
C GLU A 46 -20.54 1.24 -10.08
N GLN A 47 -19.70 1.10 -9.06
CA GLN A 47 -19.78 1.96 -7.87
C GLN A 47 -18.41 2.28 -7.27
N ALA A 48 -18.34 3.42 -6.60
CA ALA A 48 -17.15 3.84 -5.87
C ALA A 48 -16.94 2.95 -4.62
N VAL A 49 -15.74 2.38 -4.51
CA VAL A 49 -15.27 1.58 -3.39
C VAL A 49 -14.11 2.33 -2.72
N ALA A 50 -14.12 2.41 -1.40
CA ALA A 50 -13.10 3.15 -0.65
C ALA A 50 -11.83 2.31 -0.40
N LEU A 51 -11.96 0.98 -0.30
CA LEU A 51 -10.88 0.03 -0.09
C LEU A 51 -11.34 -1.38 -0.46
N VAL A 52 -10.43 -2.22 -0.92
CA VAL A 52 -10.66 -3.64 -1.22
C VAL A 52 -9.88 -4.52 -0.24
N VAL A 53 -10.55 -5.46 0.40
CA VAL A 53 -9.96 -6.60 1.11
C VAL A 53 -10.06 -7.78 0.17
N LEU A 54 -8.93 -8.33 -0.27
CA LEU A 54 -8.85 -9.24 -1.40
C LEU A 54 -8.08 -10.51 -1.04
N ASP A 55 -8.75 -11.64 -1.10
CA ASP A 55 -8.05 -12.92 -0.99
C ASP A 55 -7.21 -13.21 -2.24
N VAL A 56 -6.04 -13.77 -2.04
CA VAL A 56 -5.15 -14.20 -3.12
C VAL A 56 -5.66 -15.47 -3.79
N GLY A 57 -6.28 -16.37 -3.03
CA GLY A 57 -6.67 -17.72 -3.44
C GLY A 57 -8.09 -17.84 -3.97
N LEU A 58 -8.57 -16.93 -4.83
CA LEU A 58 -9.93 -16.98 -5.37
C LEU A 58 -10.14 -18.12 -6.39
N PRO A 59 -11.38 -18.64 -6.54
CA PRO A 59 -11.64 -19.80 -7.35
C PRO A 59 -11.58 -19.58 -8.86
N ASP A 60 -11.73 -18.34 -9.32
CA ASP A 60 -11.82 -18.01 -10.76
C ASP A 60 -10.55 -17.36 -11.33
N MET A 61 -9.81 -16.64 -10.50
CA MET A 61 -8.54 -16.00 -10.88
C MET A 61 -7.74 -15.64 -9.62
N SER A 62 -6.42 -15.46 -9.75
CA SER A 62 -5.61 -15.01 -8.63
C SER A 62 -6.01 -13.60 -8.18
N GLY A 63 -6.05 -13.35 -6.85
CA GLY A 63 -6.24 -12.00 -6.32
C GLY A 63 -5.21 -11.00 -6.85
N PHE A 64 -4.01 -11.46 -7.22
CA PHE A 64 -3.00 -10.64 -7.87
C PHE A 64 -3.42 -10.19 -9.27
N ASP A 65 -4.09 -11.05 -10.04
CA ASP A 65 -4.62 -10.70 -11.36
C ASP A 65 -5.77 -9.71 -11.24
N VAL A 66 -6.64 -9.89 -10.22
CA VAL A 66 -7.69 -8.91 -9.88
C VAL A 66 -7.06 -7.55 -9.60
N CYS A 67 -6.04 -7.48 -8.75
CA CYS A 67 -5.35 -6.23 -8.41
C CYS A 67 -4.73 -5.56 -9.64
N ARG A 68 -4.11 -6.33 -10.54
CA ARG A 68 -3.53 -5.83 -11.79
C ARG A 68 -4.59 -5.21 -12.71
N GLU A 69 -5.76 -5.84 -12.83
CA GLU A 69 -6.85 -5.28 -13.62
C GLU A 69 -7.47 -4.04 -12.96
N MET A 70 -7.59 -4.04 -11.63
CA MET A 70 -8.04 -2.87 -10.87
C MET A 70 -7.14 -1.64 -11.09
N GLN A 71 -5.83 -1.80 -11.12
CA GLN A 71 -4.89 -0.69 -11.32
C GLN A 71 -5.12 0.05 -12.65
N LYS A 72 -5.54 -0.65 -13.70
CA LYS A 72 -5.90 -0.04 -14.99
C LYS A 72 -7.12 0.88 -14.90
N LEU A 73 -7.95 0.69 -13.86
CA LEU A 73 -9.19 1.43 -13.63
C LEU A 73 -9.02 2.57 -12.61
N GLY A 74 -7.81 2.84 -12.13
CA GLY A 74 -7.59 3.83 -11.06
C GLY A 74 -8.02 3.30 -9.69
N ALA A 75 -7.51 2.14 -9.32
CA ALA A 75 -7.96 1.32 -8.20
C ALA A 75 -7.98 2.01 -6.83
N PRO A 76 -8.97 1.68 -5.97
CA PRO A 76 -8.91 1.95 -4.54
C PRO A 76 -7.77 1.16 -3.89
N PRO A 77 -7.31 1.57 -2.68
CA PRO A 77 -6.31 0.83 -1.92
C PRO A 77 -6.73 -0.62 -1.66
N VAL A 78 -5.74 -1.52 -1.61
CA VAL A 78 -5.94 -2.98 -1.48
C VAL A 78 -5.21 -3.53 -0.27
N ILE A 79 -5.91 -4.33 0.54
CA ILE A 79 -5.33 -5.23 1.54
C ILE A 79 -5.46 -6.65 1.03
N PHE A 80 -4.35 -7.35 0.81
CA PHE A 80 -4.40 -8.77 0.49
C PHE A 80 -4.58 -9.62 1.74
N LEU A 81 -5.43 -10.66 1.61
CA LEU A 81 -5.48 -11.78 2.54
C LEU A 81 -4.69 -12.95 1.92
N THR A 82 -3.79 -13.56 2.66
CA THR A 82 -2.92 -14.62 2.12
C THR A 82 -2.79 -15.77 3.12
N ALA A 83 -2.82 -17.00 2.63
CA ALA A 83 -2.41 -18.16 3.42
C ALA A 83 -0.89 -18.13 3.59
N ARG A 84 -0.37 -18.43 4.78
CA ARG A 84 1.06 -18.36 5.21
C ARG A 84 2.09 -19.04 4.29
N SER A 85 1.71 -19.70 3.22
CA SER A 85 2.51 -20.70 2.52
C SER A 85 3.30 -20.21 1.30
N GLY A 86 3.35 -18.93 0.97
CA GLY A 86 4.02 -18.47 -0.24
C GLY A 86 4.88 -17.23 -0.06
N GLU A 87 6.19 -17.43 0.12
CA GLU A 87 7.21 -16.37 0.02
C GLU A 87 7.14 -15.64 -1.34
N VAL A 88 6.80 -16.39 -2.40
CA VAL A 88 6.61 -15.91 -3.77
C VAL A 88 5.37 -15.02 -3.89
N ASP A 89 4.28 -15.35 -3.22
CA ASP A 89 3.02 -14.60 -3.28
C ASP A 89 3.16 -13.20 -2.66
N ARG A 90 3.98 -13.07 -1.61
CA ARG A 90 4.29 -11.78 -0.98
C ARG A 90 5.10 -10.86 -1.89
N ILE A 91 6.06 -11.40 -2.62
CA ILE A 91 6.92 -10.63 -3.54
C ILE A 91 6.10 -10.13 -4.72
N VAL A 92 5.29 -10.99 -5.33
CA VAL A 92 4.43 -10.64 -6.48
C VAL A 92 3.40 -9.58 -6.09
N GLY A 93 2.78 -9.71 -4.93
CA GLY A 93 1.79 -8.75 -4.48
C GLY A 93 2.39 -7.38 -4.13
N LEU A 94 3.63 -7.34 -3.64
CA LEU A 94 4.36 -6.09 -3.37
C LEU A 94 4.78 -5.39 -4.67
N GLU A 95 5.14 -6.14 -5.71
CA GLU A 95 5.40 -5.58 -7.05
C GLU A 95 4.14 -5.01 -7.70
N LEU A 96 2.96 -5.50 -7.30
CA LEU A 96 1.65 -5.04 -7.76
C LEU A 96 1.10 -3.83 -6.97
N GLY A 97 1.86 -3.25 -6.04
CA GLY A 97 1.49 -1.99 -5.38
C GLY A 97 0.35 -2.11 -4.36
N ALA A 98 0.18 -3.26 -3.71
CA ALA A 98 -0.76 -3.38 -2.60
C ALA A 98 -0.39 -2.47 -1.41
N ASP A 99 -1.42 -1.94 -0.75
CA ASP A 99 -1.24 -1.03 0.39
C ASP A 99 -0.90 -1.77 1.67
N ASP A 100 -1.35 -3.03 1.83
CA ASP A 100 -1.03 -3.88 2.98
C ASP A 100 -1.29 -5.37 2.70
N TYR A 101 -0.78 -6.24 3.59
CA TYR A 101 -0.94 -7.70 3.58
C TYR A 101 -1.33 -8.18 4.96
N LEU A 102 -2.24 -9.16 5.01
CA LEU A 102 -2.69 -9.79 6.23
C LEU A 102 -2.68 -11.30 6.06
N ALA A 103 -1.84 -11.99 6.84
CA ALA A 103 -1.74 -13.45 6.78
C ALA A 103 -2.91 -14.12 7.50
N LYS A 104 -3.52 -15.13 6.90
CA LYS A 104 -4.50 -16.03 7.54
C LYS A 104 -3.77 -17.04 8.44
N PRO A 105 -4.25 -17.31 9.67
CA PRO A 105 -5.39 -16.69 10.34
C PRO A 105 -5.04 -15.31 10.93
N PHE A 106 -5.98 -14.38 10.86
CA PHE A 106 -5.81 -13.01 11.37
C PHE A 106 -6.87 -12.63 12.39
N SER A 107 -6.60 -11.58 13.16
CA SER A 107 -7.58 -10.99 14.05
C SER A 107 -8.47 -10.00 13.30
N PRO A 108 -9.82 -10.08 13.44
CA PRO A 108 -10.72 -9.08 12.86
C PRO A 108 -10.40 -7.64 13.31
N ARG A 109 -9.92 -7.46 14.54
CA ARG A 109 -9.48 -6.16 15.07
C ARG A 109 -8.23 -5.64 14.33
N GLU A 110 -7.32 -6.53 13.96
CA GLU A 110 -6.14 -6.17 13.19
C GLU A 110 -6.54 -5.69 11.79
N LEU A 111 -7.42 -6.42 11.10
CA LEU A 111 -7.93 -6.02 9.80
C LEU A 111 -8.58 -4.63 9.85
N THR A 112 -9.50 -4.41 10.79
CA THR A 112 -10.20 -3.11 10.89
C THR A 112 -9.25 -1.96 11.24
N ALA A 113 -8.23 -2.19 12.06
CA ALA A 113 -7.20 -1.20 12.35
C ALA A 113 -6.40 -0.81 11.07
N ARG A 114 -6.05 -1.79 10.24
CA ARG A 114 -5.37 -1.58 8.96
C ARG A 114 -6.25 -0.83 7.96
N VAL A 115 -7.51 -1.22 7.81
CA VAL A 115 -8.51 -0.52 6.97
C VAL A 115 -8.61 0.95 7.35
N ARG A 116 -8.79 1.25 8.66
CA ARG A 116 -8.84 2.64 9.12
C ARG A 116 -7.54 3.42 8.82
N ALA A 117 -6.40 2.80 9.02
CA ALA A 117 -5.11 3.44 8.78
C ALA A 117 -4.92 3.80 7.31
N ILE A 118 -5.35 2.95 6.38
CA ILE A 118 -5.28 3.19 4.94
C ILE A 118 -6.27 4.27 4.53
N LEU A 119 -7.54 4.17 4.95
CA LEU A 119 -8.59 5.13 4.60
C LEU A 119 -8.33 6.54 5.15
N ARG A 120 -7.75 6.67 6.35
CA ARG A 120 -7.35 7.97 6.90
C ARG A 120 -6.35 8.67 5.99
N ARG A 121 -5.44 7.93 5.34
CA ARG A 121 -4.47 8.46 4.38
C ARG A 121 -5.13 8.82 3.05
N ALA A 122 -6.01 7.98 2.53
CA ALA A 122 -6.73 8.24 1.29
C ALA A 122 -7.63 9.49 1.38
N ASN A 123 -8.29 9.70 2.54
CA ASN A 123 -9.14 10.87 2.77
C ASN A 123 -8.36 12.17 3.00
N GLY A 124 -7.08 12.11 3.35
CA GLY A 124 -6.19 13.27 3.44
C GLY A 124 -5.82 13.89 2.10
N LYS A 125 -6.27 13.32 0.98
CA LYS A 125 -6.04 13.84 -0.40
C LYS A 125 -6.84 15.12 -0.74
N THR A 126 -7.70 15.61 0.14
CA THR A 126 -8.49 16.84 -0.11
C THR A 126 -8.03 18.01 0.75
N ALA A 127 -6.86 18.52 0.50
CA ALA A 127 -6.50 19.93 0.60
C ALA A 127 -5.04 20.04 0.15
N ALA A 128 -4.81 20.58 -1.02
CA ALA A 128 -3.48 21.06 -1.40
C ALA A 128 -3.03 22.09 -0.35
N PRO A 129 -1.96 21.90 0.40
CA PRO A 129 -1.34 23.00 1.09
C PRO A 129 -0.56 23.78 0.05
N ALA A 130 -0.73 25.10 0.08
CA ALA A 130 0.10 26.01 -0.68
C ALA A 130 1.57 25.63 -0.48
N ALA A 131 2.28 25.47 -1.59
CA ALA A 131 3.70 25.24 -1.63
C ALA A 131 4.42 26.29 -0.77
N ALA A 132 5.08 25.87 0.29
CA ALA A 132 6.13 26.67 0.90
C ALA A 132 7.29 26.69 -0.10
N PRO A 133 7.81 27.87 -0.49
CA PRO A 133 8.86 27.95 -1.49
C PRO A 133 10.21 27.52 -0.87
N GLY A 134 10.88 26.53 -1.46
CA GLY A 134 12.31 26.46 -1.40
C GLY A 134 13.01 25.17 -1.00
N GLY A 135 12.34 24.04 -0.84
CA GLY A 135 13.01 22.77 -0.57
C GLY A 135 12.70 21.70 -1.62
N THR A 136 13.71 20.87 -1.95
CA THR A 136 13.52 19.75 -2.88
C THR A 136 12.57 18.71 -2.31
N TRP A 137 12.58 18.54 -0.98
CA TRP A 137 11.71 17.62 -0.24
C TRP A 137 10.85 18.40 0.76
N HIS A 138 9.57 18.02 0.81
CA HIS A 138 8.65 18.47 1.86
C HIS A 138 8.01 17.24 2.50
N HIS A 139 8.22 17.07 3.81
CA HIS A 139 7.66 15.96 4.59
C HIS A 139 6.67 16.50 5.62
N ASP A 140 5.40 16.16 5.47
CA ASP A 140 4.34 16.41 6.44
C ASP A 140 4.03 15.10 7.19
N GLU A 141 4.68 14.94 8.33
CA GLU A 141 4.53 13.74 9.17
C GLU A 141 3.10 13.58 9.68
N ALA A 142 2.43 14.69 10.05
CA ALA A 142 1.06 14.66 10.57
C ALA A 142 0.05 14.13 9.56
N ARG A 143 0.31 14.37 8.27
CA ARG A 143 -0.53 13.90 7.16
C ARG A 143 0.02 12.67 6.45
N CYS A 144 1.19 12.15 6.88
CA CYS A 144 1.91 11.07 6.20
C CYS A 144 2.11 11.35 4.70
N ARG A 145 2.51 12.57 4.35
CA ARG A 145 2.73 13.00 2.97
C ARG A 145 4.19 13.39 2.74
N ILE A 146 4.67 13.06 1.57
CA ILE A 146 5.97 13.53 1.08
C ILE A 146 5.74 14.12 -0.31
N ALA A 147 6.22 15.35 -0.50
CA ALA A 147 6.30 15.98 -1.81
C ALA A 147 7.77 16.08 -2.24
N TYR A 148 8.01 15.89 -3.52
CA TYR A 148 9.29 16.03 -4.17
C TYR A 148 9.22 17.11 -5.25
N ARG A 149 10.05 18.15 -5.13
CA ARG A 149 10.05 19.30 -6.05
C ARG A 149 8.67 19.94 -6.27
N GLY A 150 7.87 20.00 -5.20
CA GLY A 150 6.52 20.58 -5.22
C GLY A 150 5.42 19.64 -5.70
N HIS A 151 5.73 18.40 -6.06
CA HIS A 151 4.76 17.37 -6.46
C HIS A 151 4.52 16.38 -5.32
N ASP A 152 3.27 16.22 -4.90
CA ASP A 152 2.89 15.21 -3.91
C ASP A 152 3.12 13.82 -4.50
N LEU A 153 3.80 12.94 -3.74
CA LEU A 153 4.02 11.56 -4.13
C LEU A 153 2.88 10.67 -3.62
N ASP A 154 2.26 9.91 -4.52
CA ASP A 154 1.25 8.91 -4.14
C ASP A 154 1.94 7.62 -3.65
N LEU A 155 2.26 7.57 -2.35
CA LEU A 155 3.05 6.51 -1.74
C LEU A 155 2.18 5.51 -0.99
N THR A 156 2.46 4.22 -1.17
CA THR A 156 1.97 3.19 -0.26
C THR A 156 2.62 3.33 1.13
N ARG A 157 2.11 2.63 2.14
CA ARG A 157 2.63 2.70 3.51
C ARG A 157 4.12 2.37 3.59
N ASN A 158 4.53 1.30 2.92
CA ASN A 158 5.92 0.84 2.98
C ASN A 158 6.85 1.76 2.19
N GLU A 159 6.41 2.26 1.03
CA GLU A 159 7.13 3.29 0.28
C GLU A 159 7.30 4.58 1.08
N TYR A 160 6.24 5.04 1.76
CA TYR A 160 6.30 6.20 2.63
C TYR A 160 7.32 6.00 3.75
N ARG A 161 7.23 4.89 4.51
CA ARG A 161 8.16 4.58 5.61
C ARG A 161 9.60 4.43 5.13
N LEU A 162 9.79 3.76 3.98
CA LEU A 162 11.10 3.58 3.38
C LEU A 162 11.71 4.94 2.98
N LEU A 163 10.91 5.81 2.37
CA LEU A 163 11.36 7.14 1.98
C LEU A 163 11.61 8.02 3.21
N VAL A 164 10.78 7.94 4.26
CA VAL A 164 11.01 8.61 5.54
C VAL A 164 12.33 8.18 6.17
N ALA A 165 12.64 6.88 6.17
CA ALA A 165 13.91 6.39 6.70
C ALA A 165 15.11 6.96 5.94
N LEU A 166 15.02 7.04 4.61
CA LEU A 166 16.05 7.63 3.77
C LEU A 166 16.19 9.15 3.99
N LEU A 167 15.05 9.86 4.11
CA LEU A 167 15.01 11.32 4.37
C LEU A 167 15.52 11.69 5.75
N ALA A 168 15.42 10.81 6.74
CA ALA A 168 15.93 11.08 8.09
C ALA A 168 17.45 11.21 8.17
N ALA A 169 18.18 10.65 7.19
CA ALA A 169 19.64 10.75 7.13
C ALA A 169 20.14 10.72 5.66
N PRO A 170 20.02 11.84 4.92
CA PRO A 170 20.53 11.95 3.56
C PRO A 170 22.03 11.63 3.53
N GLY A 171 22.51 11.02 2.45
CA GLY A 171 23.90 10.57 2.30
C GLY A 171 24.24 9.26 3.02
N ARG A 172 23.53 8.92 4.09
CA ARG A 172 23.77 7.66 4.82
C ARG A 172 23.34 6.46 3.99
N VAL A 173 24.20 5.45 3.91
CA VAL A 173 23.88 4.17 3.31
C VAL A 173 23.14 3.29 4.32
N PHE A 174 21.92 2.90 3.98
CA PHE A 174 21.12 1.96 4.75
C PHE A 174 21.21 0.57 4.11
N SER A 175 21.48 -0.46 4.90
CA SER A 175 21.38 -1.83 4.42
C SER A 175 19.91 -2.18 4.12
N ARG A 176 19.70 -3.24 3.31
CA ARG A 176 18.35 -3.76 3.06
C ARG A 176 17.63 -4.16 4.34
N GLU A 177 18.34 -4.79 5.27
CA GLU A 177 17.81 -5.17 6.58
C GLU A 177 17.40 -3.95 7.41
N GLN A 178 18.19 -2.89 7.43
CA GLN A 178 17.85 -1.64 8.12
C GLN A 178 16.60 -0.99 7.52
N LEU A 179 16.49 -0.95 6.20
CA LEU A 179 15.31 -0.42 5.50
C LEU A 179 14.08 -1.31 5.73
N MET A 180 14.26 -2.62 5.78
CA MET A 180 13.22 -3.58 6.12
C MET A 180 12.68 -3.31 7.51
N THR A 181 13.55 -3.20 8.51
CA THR A 181 13.16 -2.91 9.90
C THR A 181 12.45 -1.56 10.04
N ALA A 182 12.85 -0.55 9.25
CA ALA A 182 12.24 0.76 9.30
C ALA A 182 10.85 0.82 8.65
N ALA A 183 10.63 0.06 7.56
CA ALA A 183 9.43 0.20 6.74
C ALA A 183 8.37 -0.88 6.98
N TRP A 184 8.73 -2.04 7.54
CA TRP A 184 7.80 -3.16 7.79
C TRP A 184 7.58 -3.41 9.28
N ASP A 185 6.35 -3.77 9.64
CA ASP A 185 6.00 -4.09 11.04
C ASP A 185 6.50 -5.48 11.47
N ASP A 186 6.71 -6.40 10.52
CA ASP A 186 7.30 -7.72 10.73
C ASP A 186 8.48 -7.96 9.76
N PRO A 187 9.69 -7.51 10.12
CA PRO A 187 10.87 -7.66 9.28
C PRO A 187 11.26 -9.11 9.02
N GLY A 188 10.95 -10.03 9.94
CA GLY A 188 11.28 -11.46 9.83
C GLY A 188 10.45 -12.21 8.78
N ALA A 189 9.36 -11.61 8.32
CA ALA A 189 8.46 -12.18 7.33
C ALA A 189 8.72 -11.71 5.89
N ALA A 190 9.65 -10.79 5.69
CA ALA A 190 9.96 -10.21 4.38
C ALA A 190 11.43 -10.49 3.99
N LEU A 191 11.67 -10.73 2.69
CA LEU A 191 13.02 -10.96 2.14
C LEU A 191 13.69 -9.65 1.73
N ASP A 192 15.02 -9.63 1.66
CA ASP A 192 15.84 -8.52 1.16
C ASP A 192 15.38 -7.98 -0.22
N ARG A 193 14.87 -8.85 -1.09
CA ARG A 193 14.34 -8.49 -2.43
C ARG A 193 13.09 -7.60 -2.37
N THR A 194 12.38 -7.61 -1.27
CA THR A 194 11.19 -6.77 -1.04
C THR A 194 11.57 -5.28 -1.04
N VAL A 195 12.71 -4.92 -0.45
CA VAL A 195 13.22 -3.54 -0.45
C VAL A 195 13.56 -3.09 -1.87
N ASP A 196 14.20 -3.94 -2.67
CA ASP A 196 14.59 -3.63 -4.06
C ASP A 196 13.36 -3.34 -4.94
N ALA A 197 12.27 -4.10 -4.77
CA ALA A 197 11.01 -3.89 -5.46
C ALA A 197 10.38 -2.52 -5.11
N HIS A 198 10.32 -2.18 -3.81
CA HIS A 198 9.79 -0.88 -3.37
C HIS A 198 10.66 0.30 -3.79
N VAL A 199 11.98 0.15 -3.79
CA VAL A 199 12.90 1.17 -4.33
C VAL A 199 12.67 1.38 -5.82
N LYS A 200 12.40 0.33 -6.60
CA LYS A 200 12.06 0.43 -8.02
C LYS A 200 10.76 1.22 -8.22
N LEU A 201 9.71 0.93 -7.43
CA LEU A 201 8.43 1.65 -7.48
C LEU A 201 8.59 3.12 -7.05
N LEU A 202 9.32 3.38 -5.97
CA LEU A 202 9.65 4.74 -5.53
C LEU A 202 10.35 5.54 -6.63
N ARG A 203 11.34 4.95 -7.29
CA ARG A 203 12.02 5.60 -8.41
C ARG A 203 11.07 5.92 -9.56
N ALA A 204 10.10 5.05 -9.87
CA ALA A 204 9.10 5.33 -10.90
C ALA A 204 8.28 6.57 -10.53
N LYS A 205 7.75 6.64 -9.31
CA LYS A 205 6.97 7.77 -8.81
C LYS A 205 7.79 9.08 -8.73
N LEU A 206 9.06 8.99 -8.35
CA LEU A 206 9.97 10.14 -8.33
C LEU A 206 10.25 10.67 -9.74
N ARG A 207 10.36 9.79 -10.76
CA ARG A 207 10.51 10.20 -12.16
C ARG A 207 9.22 10.81 -12.73
N GLU A 208 8.05 10.39 -12.30
CA GLU A 208 6.78 11.04 -12.66
C GLU A 208 6.74 12.49 -12.16
N ALA A 209 7.23 12.71 -10.93
CA ALA A 209 7.33 14.05 -10.34
C ALA A 209 8.46 14.89 -10.96
N ALA A 210 9.61 14.27 -11.29
CA ALA A 210 10.78 14.92 -11.86
C ALA A 210 11.58 13.96 -12.75
N PRO A 211 11.33 13.92 -14.07
CA PRO A 211 11.88 12.90 -15.00
C PRO A 211 13.41 12.80 -15.02
N GLU A 212 14.11 13.92 -14.82
CA GLU A 212 15.58 13.98 -14.84
C GLU A 212 16.23 13.65 -13.50
N ALA A 213 15.44 13.38 -12.45
CA ALA A 213 15.96 13.19 -11.10
C ALA A 213 15.97 11.71 -10.70
N ASP A 214 17.07 11.24 -10.13
CA ASP A 214 17.18 9.95 -9.43
C ASP A 214 17.87 10.17 -8.08
N PRO A 215 17.11 10.62 -7.06
CA PRO A 215 17.68 10.95 -5.74
C PRO A 215 18.06 9.71 -4.93
N ILE A 216 17.56 8.51 -5.26
CA ILE A 216 17.89 7.28 -4.53
C ILE A 216 19.12 6.63 -5.19
N VAL A 217 20.22 6.53 -4.45
CA VAL A 217 21.48 5.93 -4.92
C VAL A 217 21.53 4.46 -4.50
N THR A 218 21.93 3.59 -5.44
CA THR A 218 22.20 2.18 -5.16
C THR A 218 23.67 1.96 -4.85
N HIS A 219 23.96 1.41 -3.69
CA HIS A 219 25.29 0.94 -3.29
C HIS A 219 25.32 -0.58 -3.42
N ARG A 220 25.93 -1.09 -4.50
CA ARG A 220 25.95 -2.54 -4.80
C ARG A 220 26.51 -3.33 -3.64
N GLY A 221 25.78 -4.35 -3.20
CA GLY A 221 26.14 -5.20 -2.06
C GLY A 221 25.94 -4.56 -0.66
N LEU A 222 25.70 -3.23 -0.58
CA LEU A 222 25.52 -2.52 0.68
C LEU A 222 24.08 -2.07 0.94
N GLY A 223 23.38 -1.52 -0.06
CA GLY A 223 22.00 -1.03 0.11
C GLY A 223 21.73 0.26 -0.65
N TYR A 224 21.04 1.20 -0.01
CA TYR A 224 20.53 2.43 -0.61
C TYR A 224 20.80 3.65 0.25
N SER A 225 20.96 4.80 -0.39
CA SER A 225 20.97 6.11 0.27
C SER A 225 20.15 7.12 -0.51
N LEU A 226 19.77 8.22 0.13
CA LEU A 226 19.25 9.41 -0.53
C LEU A 226 20.43 10.37 -0.79
N ARG A 227 20.44 11.03 -1.96
CA ARG A 227 21.45 12.08 -2.23
C ARG A 227 21.29 13.24 -1.26
N GLU A 228 22.41 13.80 -0.82
CA GLU A 228 22.45 15.11 -0.20
C GLU A 228 22.22 16.17 -1.29
N GLU A 229 21.20 17.00 -1.12
CA GLU A 229 20.89 18.13 -2.02
C GLU A 229 21.15 19.47 -1.33
#